data_069d0d8096b7dcb07be186bfe2e1c907
#
_entry.id   069d0d8096b7dcb07be186bfe2e1c907
#
_cell.length_a   1.000
_cell.length_b   1.000
_cell.length_c   1.000
_cell.angle_alpha   90.00
_cell.angle_beta   90.00
_cell.angle_gamma   90.00
#
_symmetry.space_group_name_H-M   'P 1'
#
loop_
_entity.id
_entity.type
_entity.pdbx_description
1 polymer ?
#
loop_
_entity_poly.entity_id
_entity_poly.type
_entity_poly.pdbx_seq_one_letter_code
_entity_poly.pdbx_strand_id
1 'polypeptide(L)'
;MTQTSKTEDDTIDLKELFFSLIAQWKIIALCIILSLICALLYIRTTPSIYSTDALVQVEDGKSAASAALLGELKEVSGGLGQKSPADAEIEILNSRMVLGKVIDDLNLNISIQDQNNSFFKKLLSSEKGQLKFDGQGVSYSTKQNNFLVKEFDVPNYYLDKQLTLDFKADSKFTLSHKDKVIFEGRLNQLNQFVDGYGAWKINISSTQPF
;
A
#
# COMPACT_ATOMS: atom_id res chain seq x y z
N MET A 1 11.70 -27.12 76.27
CA MET A 1 11.77 -27.44 74.81
C MET A 1 11.46 -26.15 74.02
N THR A 2 12.52 -25.44 73.68
CA THR A 2 12.42 -24.14 73.03
C THR A 2 12.68 -24.38 71.53
N GLN A 3 11.64 -24.25 70.71
CA GLN A 3 11.79 -24.27 69.25
C GLN A 3 12.24 -22.88 68.79
N THR A 4 13.45 -22.81 68.33
CA THR A 4 14.00 -21.64 67.65
C THR A 4 13.45 -21.63 66.26
N SER A 5 12.52 -20.74 65.99
CA SER A 5 12.08 -20.44 64.60
C SER A 5 13.22 -19.73 63.87
N LYS A 6 13.86 -20.43 62.96
CA LYS A 6 14.83 -19.89 62.03
C LYS A 6 14.06 -19.03 61.05
N THR A 7 14.14 -17.73 61.19
CA THR A 7 13.76 -16.76 60.17
C THR A 7 14.69 -16.99 58.99
N GLU A 8 14.22 -17.61 57.95
CA GLU A 8 14.90 -17.59 56.64
C GLU A 8 14.86 -16.15 56.16
N ASP A 9 15.99 -15.51 56.22
CA ASP A 9 16.21 -14.23 55.54
C ASP A 9 16.05 -14.52 54.03
N ASP A 10 14.96 -14.04 53.49
CA ASP A 10 14.59 -14.16 52.10
C ASP A 10 15.45 -13.18 51.24
N THR A 11 16.76 -13.29 51.42
CA THR A 11 17.74 -12.56 50.63
C THR A 11 17.96 -13.35 49.33
N ILE A 12 17.42 -12.83 48.25
CA ILE A 12 17.65 -13.36 46.91
C ILE A 12 19.16 -13.26 46.60
N ASP A 13 19.87 -14.38 46.66
CA ASP A 13 21.29 -14.40 46.32
C ASP A 13 21.44 -14.25 44.80
N LEU A 14 21.81 -13.04 44.40
CA LEU A 14 22.00 -12.66 42.98
C LEU A 14 23.01 -13.56 42.28
N LYS A 15 23.96 -14.09 43.02
CA LYS A 15 25.03 -14.98 42.55
C LYS A 15 24.49 -16.38 42.19
N GLU A 16 23.58 -16.90 43.04
CA GLU A 16 22.95 -18.18 42.82
C GLU A 16 22.00 -18.13 41.60
N LEU A 17 21.28 -17.01 41.48
CA LEU A 17 20.43 -16.74 40.32
C LEU A 17 21.23 -16.66 39.02
N PHE A 18 22.41 -16.01 39.06
CA PHE A 18 23.30 -15.90 37.91
C PHE A 18 23.89 -17.28 37.51
N PHE A 19 24.29 -18.09 38.44
CA PHE A 19 24.77 -19.46 38.17
C PHE A 19 23.66 -20.37 37.64
N SER A 20 22.44 -20.25 38.14
CA SER A 20 21.28 -20.97 37.65
C SER A 20 20.97 -20.58 36.20
N LEU A 21 21.08 -19.29 35.86
CA LEU A 21 20.89 -18.80 34.50
C LEU A 21 21.93 -19.37 33.52
N ILE A 22 23.21 -19.39 33.94
CA ILE A 22 24.29 -19.97 33.14
C ILE A 22 24.13 -21.48 32.99
N ALA A 23 23.67 -22.17 34.02
CA ALA A 23 23.43 -23.62 33.93
C ALA A 23 22.39 -23.99 32.89
N GLN A 24 21.45 -23.09 32.60
CA GLN A 24 20.38 -23.27 31.59
C GLN A 24 20.67 -22.57 30.28
N TRP A 25 21.93 -22.25 29.99
CA TRP A 25 22.32 -21.48 28.79
C TRP A 25 21.77 -22.06 27.48
N LYS A 26 21.58 -23.40 27.40
CA LYS A 26 21.02 -24.09 26.23
C LYS A 26 19.58 -23.69 25.95
N ILE A 27 18.77 -23.52 27.01
CA ILE A 27 17.36 -23.10 26.90
C ILE A 27 17.31 -21.63 26.45
N ILE A 28 18.18 -20.81 27.02
CA ILE A 28 18.27 -19.38 26.66
C ILE A 28 18.70 -19.25 25.21
N ALA A 29 19.72 -19.99 24.77
CA ALA A 29 20.16 -19.99 23.39
C ALA A 29 19.05 -20.44 22.42
N LEU A 30 18.29 -21.47 22.80
CA LEU A 30 17.15 -21.94 21.99
C LEU A 30 16.08 -20.86 21.86
N CYS A 31 15.73 -20.19 22.94
CA CYS A 31 14.75 -19.09 22.91
C CYS A 31 15.20 -17.90 22.05
N ILE A 32 16.50 -17.57 22.13
CA ILE A 32 17.08 -16.49 21.29
C ILE A 32 17.01 -16.87 19.82
N ILE A 33 17.40 -18.09 19.46
CA ILE A 33 17.34 -18.57 18.07
C ILE A 33 15.89 -18.57 17.57
N LEU A 34 14.95 -19.08 18.37
CA LEU A 34 13.54 -19.10 18.00
C LEU A 34 12.98 -17.70 17.79
N SER A 35 13.31 -16.77 18.70
CA SER A 35 12.91 -15.36 18.58
C SER A 35 13.48 -14.71 17.31
N LEU A 36 14.74 -14.99 16.97
CA LEU A 36 15.39 -14.48 15.76
C LEU A 36 14.70 -15.00 14.49
N ILE A 37 14.34 -16.28 14.48
CA ILE A 37 13.61 -16.89 13.36
C ILE A 37 12.24 -16.23 13.21
N CYS A 38 11.49 -16.05 14.31
CA CYS A 38 10.20 -15.38 14.27
C CYS A 38 10.31 -13.93 13.79
N ALA A 39 11.34 -13.19 14.21
CA ALA A 39 11.59 -11.83 13.76
C ALA A 39 11.91 -11.77 12.25
N LEU A 40 12.73 -12.67 11.75
CA LEU A 40 13.04 -12.76 10.31
C LEU A 40 11.79 -13.09 9.48
N LEU A 41 10.96 -14.02 9.95
CA LEU A 41 9.69 -14.35 9.32
C LEU A 41 8.75 -13.13 9.30
N TYR A 42 8.65 -12.40 10.39
CA TYR A 42 7.83 -11.21 10.49
C TYR A 42 8.28 -10.14 9.48
N ILE A 43 9.56 -9.82 9.40
CA ILE A 43 10.11 -8.83 8.47
C ILE A 43 9.86 -9.24 7.01
N ARG A 44 9.94 -10.53 6.71
CA ARG A 44 9.69 -11.05 5.35
C ARG A 44 8.23 -11.00 4.94
N THR A 45 7.29 -11.17 5.88
CA THR A 45 5.86 -11.23 5.59
C THR A 45 5.17 -9.86 5.63
N THR A 46 5.75 -8.91 6.39
CA THR A 46 5.16 -7.58 6.54
C THR A 46 5.40 -6.73 5.28
N PRO A 47 4.35 -6.19 4.65
CA PRO A 47 4.49 -5.26 3.53
C PRO A 47 5.13 -3.97 3.99
N SER A 48 5.99 -3.39 3.13
CA SER A 48 6.58 -2.08 3.39
C SER A 48 5.51 -0.99 3.20
N ILE A 49 5.26 -0.21 4.23
CA ILE A 49 4.37 0.95 4.17
C ILE A 49 5.26 2.19 4.01
N TYR A 50 4.99 2.97 2.97
CA TYR A 50 5.69 4.22 2.71
C TYR A 50 4.76 5.38 3.01
N SER A 51 5.26 6.38 3.72
CA SER A 51 4.57 7.66 3.92
C SER A 51 5.38 8.74 3.21
N THR A 52 4.71 9.60 2.49
CA THR A 52 5.31 10.72 1.77
C THR A 52 4.64 12.00 2.23
N ASP A 53 5.43 12.95 2.69
CA ASP A 53 4.99 14.28 3.06
C ASP A 53 5.42 15.27 1.98
N ALA A 54 4.52 16.15 1.59
CA ALA A 54 4.81 17.23 0.66
C ALA A 54 4.61 18.57 1.37
N LEU A 55 5.62 19.42 1.30
CA LEU A 55 5.53 20.80 1.77
C LEU A 55 5.10 21.69 0.60
N VAL A 56 3.90 22.26 0.69
CA VAL A 56 3.44 23.22 -0.28
C VAL A 56 3.56 24.62 0.33
N GLN A 57 4.38 25.46 -0.28
CA GLN A 57 4.47 26.87 0.08
C GLN A 57 3.47 27.63 -0.77
N VAL A 58 2.48 28.21 -0.11
CA VAL A 58 1.55 29.13 -0.74
C VAL A 58 2.19 30.51 -0.72
N GLU A 59 2.56 31.05 -1.87
CA GLU A 59 2.91 32.46 -1.98
C GLU A 59 1.61 33.28 -1.99
N ASP A 60 1.45 34.11 -0.97
CA ASP A 60 0.42 35.16 -0.97
C ASP A 60 0.70 36.11 -2.15
N GLY A 61 0.22 35.73 -3.31
CA GLY A 61 0.20 36.63 -4.46
C GLY A 61 -0.65 37.84 -4.09
N LYS A 62 0.00 38.89 -3.63
CA LYS A 62 -0.57 40.19 -3.40
C LYS A 62 -1.07 40.80 -4.73
N SER A 63 -2.08 40.22 -5.31
CA SER A 63 -2.89 40.98 -6.25
C SER A 63 -3.77 41.91 -5.39
N ALA A 64 -3.54 43.19 -5.54
CA ALA A 64 -4.31 44.24 -4.82
C ALA A 64 -5.84 44.06 -4.94
N ALA A 65 -6.30 43.36 -5.98
CA ALA A 65 -7.71 43.01 -6.20
C ALA A 65 -8.23 41.94 -5.24
N SER A 66 -7.42 40.90 -4.94
CA SER A 66 -7.85 39.84 -3.99
C SER A 66 -7.83 40.34 -2.53
N ALA A 67 -6.88 41.20 -2.19
CA ALA A 67 -6.83 41.84 -0.86
C ALA A 67 -8.01 42.79 -0.61
N ALA A 68 -8.48 43.51 -1.61
CA ALA A 68 -9.64 44.38 -1.51
C ALA A 68 -10.95 43.58 -1.33
N LEU A 69 -11.14 42.52 -2.09
CA LEU A 69 -12.31 41.64 -1.96
C LEU A 69 -12.34 40.90 -0.62
N LEU A 70 -11.19 40.43 -0.11
CA LEU A 70 -11.09 39.83 1.21
C LEU A 70 -11.31 40.83 2.36
N GLY A 71 -10.96 42.10 2.16
CA GLY A 71 -11.20 43.16 3.11
C GLY A 71 -12.71 43.45 3.30
N GLU A 72 -13.47 43.54 2.21
CA GLU A 72 -14.94 43.76 2.25
C GLU A 72 -15.69 42.54 2.81
N LEU A 73 -15.28 41.33 2.49
CA LEU A 73 -15.85 40.10 3.07
C LEU A 73 -15.57 39.97 4.58
N LYS A 74 -14.47 40.54 5.06
CA LYS A 74 -14.08 40.52 6.47
C LYS A 74 -14.98 41.39 7.34
N GLU A 75 -15.53 42.46 6.78
CA GLU A 75 -16.47 43.35 7.46
C GLU A 75 -17.88 42.76 7.56
N VAL A 76 -18.31 41.96 6.59
CA VAL A 76 -19.64 41.34 6.52
C VAL A 76 -19.75 40.02 7.31
N SER A 77 -18.66 39.31 7.51
CA SER A 77 -18.63 38.01 8.23
C SER A 77 -18.19 38.16 9.69
N GLY A 78 -18.70 39.18 10.40
CA GLY A 78 -18.39 39.39 11.81
C GLY A 78 -18.37 38.14 12.64
N GLY A 79 -17.18 37.63 12.96
CA GLY A 79 -16.95 36.79 14.13
C GLY A 79 -16.99 35.29 13.99
N LEU A 80 -17.12 34.69 12.81
CA LEU A 80 -16.97 33.24 12.63
C LEU A 80 -15.54 32.94 12.23
N GLY A 81 -14.83 32.22 13.08
CA GLY A 81 -13.43 31.77 13.07
C GLY A 81 -12.67 31.99 11.76
N GLN A 82 -11.70 32.88 11.79
CA GLN A 82 -10.80 33.14 10.66
C GLN A 82 -10.09 31.86 10.23
N LYS A 83 -10.61 31.17 9.19
CA LYS A 83 -9.79 30.23 8.44
C LYS A 83 -8.73 31.07 7.73
N SER A 84 -7.47 30.73 7.95
CA SER A 84 -6.36 31.33 7.20
C SER A 84 -6.59 31.11 5.68
N PRO A 85 -6.17 32.01 4.79
CA PRO A 85 -6.18 31.76 3.36
C PRO A 85 -5.52 30.42 3.00
N ALA A 86 -4.46 30.05 3.72
CA ALA A 86 -3.79 28.75 3.58
C ALA A 86 -4.72 27.56 3.90
N ASP A 87 -5.61 27.67 4.89
CA ASP A 87 -6.56 26.59 5.21
C ASP A 87 -7.57 26.38 4.08
N ALA A 88 -8.01 27.44 3.43
CA ALA A 88 -8.90 27.35 2.27
C ALA A 88 -8.21 26.67 1.07
N GLU A 89 -6.94 26.96 0.84
CA GLU A 89 -6.17 26.35 -0.24
C GLU A 89 -5.88 24.87 0.04
N ILE A 90 -5.60 24.50 1.28
CA ILE A 90 -5.46 23.09 1.71
C ILE A 90 -6.78 22.35 1.48
N GLU A 91 -7.93 22.96 1.78
CA GLU A 91 -9.25 22.37 1.56
C GLU A 91 -9.54 22.18 0.06
N ILE A 92 -9.11 23.11 -0.80
CA ILE A 92 -9.19 22.97 -2.25
C ILE A 92 -8.30 21.84 -2.74
N LEU A 93 -7.05 21.75 -2.27
CA LEU A 93 -6.12 20.65 -2.63
C LEU A 93 -6.64 19.29 -2.21
N ASN A 94 -7.30 19.21 -1.05
CA ASN A 94 -7.93 17.98 -0.56
C ASN A 94 -9.30 17.72 -1.18
N SER A 95 -9.76 18.63 -2.05
CA SER A 95 -11.06 18.45 -2.70
C SER A 95 -11.06 17.23 -3.64
N ARG A 96 -12.21 16.57 -3.71
CA ARG A 96 -12.40 15.42 -4.62
C ARG A 96 -12.14 15.80 -6.08
N MET A 97 -12.31 17.07 -6.45
CA MET A 97 -12.08 17.54 -7.81
C MET A 97 -10.58 17.47 -8.17
N VAL A 98 -9.70 17.91 -7.28
CA VAL A 98 -8.24 17.89 -7.51
C VAL A 98 -7.69 16.47 -7.35
N LEU A 99 -8.00 15.82 -6.22
CA LEU A 99 -7.52 14.47 -5.95
C LEU A 99 -8.05 13.45 -6.95
N GLY A 100 -9.32 13.56 -7.37
CA GLY A 100 -9.88 12.68 -8.38
C GLY A 100 -9.12 12.77 -9.69
N LYS A 101 -8.83 13.98 -10.15
CA LYS A 101 -8.05 14.17 -11.38
C LYS A 101 -6.63 13.58 -11.27
N VAL A 102 -5.95 13.77 -10.15
CA VAL A 102 -4.62 13.20 -9.92
C VAL A 102 -4.66 11.67 -9.91
N ILE A 103 -5.69 11.07 -9.29
CA ILE A 103 -5.89 9.61 -9.27
C ILE A 103 -6.09 9.09 -10.69
N ASP A 104 -6.90 9.77 -11.50
CA ASP A 104 -7.16 9.37 -12.88
C ASP A 104 -5.94 9.58 -13.78
N ASP A 105 -5.26 10.71 -13.69
CA ASP A 105 -4.07 11.03 -14.49
C ASP A 105 -2.88 10.08 -14.21
N LEU A 106 -2.75 9.62 -12.95
CA LEU A 106 -1.69 8.72 -12.53
C LEU A 106 -2.12 7.25 -12.45
N ASN A 107 -3.37 6.93 -12.77
CA ASN A 107 -3.94 5.57 -12.66
C ASN A 107 -3.77 4.93 -11.27
N LEU A 108 -3.86 5.73 -10.20
CA LEU A 108 -3.68 5.26 -8.81
C LEU A 108 -4.84 4.37 -8.32
N ASN A 109 -5.92 4.31 -9.08
CA ASN A 109 -7.05 3.41 -8.85
C ASN A 109 -6.75 1.94 -9.19
N ILE A 110 -5.60 1.65 -9.83
CA ILE A 110 -5.20 0.29 -10.20
C ILE A 110 -4.19 -0.24 -9.18
N SER A 111 -4.53 -1.34 -8.51
CA SER A 111 -3.64 -2.08 -7.62
C SER A 111 -3.35 -3.45 -8.20
N ILE A 112 -2.08 -3.76 -8.41
CA ILE A 112 -1.64 -5.03 -8.97
C ILE A 112 -0.95 -5.86 -7.89
N GLN A 113 -1.40 -7.10 -7.70
CA GLN A 113 -0.79 -8.04 -6.78
C GLN A 113 -0.51 -9.37 -7.48
N ASP A 114 0.63 -9.96 -7.20
CA ASP A 114 0.96 -11.29 -7.71
C ASP A 114 0.16 -12.35 -6.93
N GLN A 115 -0.67 -13.11 -7.64
CA GLN A 115 -1.50 -14.16 -7.07
C GLN A 115 -0.70 -15.40 -6.63
N ASN A 116 0.50 -15.59 -7.15
CA ASN A 116 1.37 -16.75 -6.86
C ASN A 116 2.07 -16.65 -5.50
N ASN A 117 1.50 -15.89 -4.56
CA ASN A 117 2.01 -15.71 -3.21
C ASN A 117 1.66 -16.88 -2.28
N SER A 118 2.05 -18.12 -2.62
CA SER A 118 2.16 -19.17 -1.61
C SER A 118 3.10 -18.67 -0.51
N PHE A 119 2.69 -18.76 0.75
CA PHE A 119 3.47 -18.33 1.92
C PHE A 119 4.94 -18.79 1.86
N PHE A 120 5.16 -20.05 1.43
CA PHE A 120 6.49 -20.61 1.25
C PHE A 120 7.27 -19.95 0.10
N LYS A 121 6.62 -19.60 -1.00
CA LYS A 121 7.26 -18.92 -2.14
C LYS A 121 7.65 -17.49 -1.76
N LYS A 122 6.80 -16.79 -1.01
CA LYS A 122 7.06 -15.46 -0.45
C LYS A 122 8.22 -15.46 0.56
N LEU A 123 8.39 -16.57 1.27
CA LEU A 123 9.46 -16.78 2.23
C LEU A 123 10.81 -17.09 1.53
N LEU A 124 10.79 -17.91 0.47
CA LEU A 124 12.00 -18.33 -0.25
C LEU A 124 12.41 -17.36 -1.36
N SER A 125 11.46 -16.73 -2.06
CA SER A 125 11.77 -15.80 -3.14
C SER A 125 11.91 -14.37 -2.60
N SER A 126 13.06 -13.79 -2.83
CA SER A 126 13.32 -12.35 -2.58
C SER A 126 12.70 -11.42 -3.64
N GLU A 127 11.90 -11.97 -4.56
CA GLU A 127 11.39 -11.25 -5.71
C GLU A 127 10.08 -10.55 -5.35
N LYS A 128 10.18 -9.26 -5.10
CA LYS A 128 9.02 -8.36 -5.02
C LYS A 128 8.84 -7.74 -6.40
N GLY A 129 7.66 -7.91 -7.00
CA GLY A 129 7.29 -7.15 -8.19
C GLY A 129 7.36 -5.65 -7.88
N GLN A 130 7.89 -4.88 -8.81
CA GLN A 130 7.94 -3.42 -8.70
C GLN A 130 6.79 -2.83 -9.49
N LEU A 131 5.97 -2.04 -8.80
CA LEU A 131 4.95 -1.20 -9.39
C LEU A 131 5.55 0.19 -9.63
N LYS A 132 5.33 0.71 -10.86
CA LYS A 132 5.67 2.10 -11.20
C LYS A 132 4.45 2.75 -11.83
N PHE A 133 4.12 3.93 -11.35
CA PHE A 133 3.06 4.76 -11.88
C PHE A 133 3.73 5.87 -12.69
N ASP A 134 3.37 5.96 -13.96
CA ASP A 134 3.77 7.05 -14.84
C ASP A 134 2.53 7.54 -15.60
N GLY A 135 2.60 8.71 -16.21
CA GLY A 135 1.46 9.27 -16.93
C GLY A 135 1.00 8.45 -18.16
N GLN A 136 1.63 7.32 -18.45
CA GLN A 136 1.27 6.40 -19.52
C GLN A 136 0.52 5.15 -19.03
N GLY A 137 0.47 4.95 -17.71
CA GLY A 137 -0.18 3.81 -17.09
C GLY A 137 0.54 3.26 -15.88
N VAL A 138 0.19 2.04 -15.50
CA VAL A 138 0.78 1.32 -14.37
C VAL A 138 1.64 0.19 -14.90
N SER A 139 2.96 0.28 -14.70
CA SER A 139 3.88 -0.78 -15.07
C SER A 139 4.15 -1.71 -13.90
N TYR A 140 4.09 -3.00 -14.16
CA TYR A 140 4.45 -4.05 -13.20
C TYR A 140 5.60 -4.87 -13.77
N SER A 141 6.69 -4.92 -13.02
CA SER A 141 7.92 -5.59 -13.45
C SER A 141 8.36 -6.62 -12.41
N THR A 142 8.55 -7.85 -12.86
CA THR A 142 9.24 -8.92 -12.14
C THR A 142 10.37 -9.42 -13.03
N LYS A 143 11.21 -10.33 -12.55
CA LYS A 143 12.23 -10.95 -13.40
C LYS A 143 11.65 -11.78 -14.56
N GLN A 144 10.43 -12.28 -14.39
CA GLN A 144 9.80 -13.18 -15.37
C GLN A 144 8.77 -12.45 -16.23
N ASN A 145 8.10 -11.45 -15.70
CA ASN A 145 7.01 -10.77 -16.37
C ASN A 145 7.20 -9.26 -16.29
N ASN A 146 7.03 -8.58 -17.41
CA ASN A 146 7.04 -7.14 -17.50
C ASN A 146 5.89 -6.68 -18.40
N PHE A 147 4.90 -6.01 -17.80
CA PHE A 147 3.76 -5.50 -18.52
C PHE A 147 3.35 -4.11 -18.04
N LEU A 148 2.70 -3.38 -18.92
CA LEU A 148 2.19 -2.04 -18.71
C LEU A 148 0.68 -2.04 -18.93
N VAL A 149 -0.08 -1.68 -17.92
CA VAL A 149 -1.52 -1.44 -18.01
C VAL A 149 -1.71 0.02 -18.37
N LYS A 150 -2.08 0.28 -19.63
CA LYS A 150 -2.30 1.63 -20.14
C LYS A 150 -3.69 2.15 -19.85
N GLU A 151 -4.67 1.27 -19.93
CA GLU A 151 -6.06 1.60 -19.71
C GLU A 151 -6.76 0.40 -19.06
N PHE A 152 -7.47 0.63 -17.98
CA PHE A 152 -8.22 -0.41 -17.28
C PHE A 152 -9.51 0.20 -16.72
N ASP A 153 -10.47 0.39 -17.61
CA ASP A 153 -11.80 0.92 -17.26
C ASP A 153 -12.78 -0.23 -17.12
N VAL A 154 -13.38 -0.33 -15.95
CA VAL A 154 -14.27 -1.43 -15.56
C VAL A 154 -15.62 -0.89 -15.10
N PRO A 155 -16.72 -1.63 -15.30
CA PRO A 155 -18.01 -1.23 -14.78
C PRO A 155 -18.02 -1.04 -13.26
N ASN A 156 -18.86 -0.15 -12.76
CA ASN A 156 -18.98 0.15 -11.33
C ASN A 156 -19.22 -1.09 -10.45
N TYR A 157 -19.82 -2.12 -11.00
CA TYR A 157 -20.04 -3.38 -10.29
C TYR A 157 -18.72 -4.08 -9.90
N TYR A 158 -17.65 -3.86 -10.67
CA TYR A 158 -16.35 -4.50 -10.46
C TYR A 158 -15.33 -3.60 -9.76
N LEU A 159 -15.69 -2.36 -9.46
CA LEU A 159 -14.88 -1.51 -8.58
C LEU A 159 -14.76 -2.20 -7.21
N ASP A 160 -13.61 -2.14 -6.60
CA ASP A 160 -13.28 -2.78 -5.32
C ASP A 160 -13.33 -4.32 -5.32
N LYS A 161 -13.47 -4.96 -6.49
CA LYS A 161 -13.40 -6.42 -6.61
C LYS A 161 -12.03 -6.85 -7.13
N GLN A 162 -11.57 -7.95 -6.57
CA GLN A 162 -10.35 -8.58 -7.06
C GLN A 162 -10.62 -9.29 -8.39
N LEU A 163 -9.92 -8.86 -9.41
CA LEU A 163 -9.90 -9.48 -10.73
C LEU A 163 -8.58 -10.22 -10.92
N THR A 164 -8.63 -11.39 -11.50
CA THR A 164 -7.45 -12.19 -11.81
C THR A 164 -7.14 -12.08 -13.29
N LEU A 165 -5.89 -11.73 -13.57
CA LEU A 165 -5.37 -11.62 -14.94
C LEU A 165 -4.37 -12.75 -15.16
N ASP A 166 -4.70 -13.67 -16.07
CA ASP A 166 -3.86 -14.79 -16.47
C ASP A 166 -3.32 -14.58 -17.88
N PHE A 167 -2.01 -14.58 -18.03
CA PHE A 167 -1.36 -14.48 -19.33
C PHE A 167 -1.23 -15.84 -19.97
N LYS A 168 -1.63 -15.95 -21.23
CA LYS A 168 -1.54 -17.17 -22.05
C LYS A 168 -0.50 -17.01 -23.15
N ALA A 169 -0.03 -18.12 -23.68
CA ALA A 169 0.74 -18.11 -24.91
C ALA A 169 -0.01 -17.34 -26.03
N ASP A 170 0.68 -16.94 -27.08
CA ASP A 170 0.14 -16.19 -28.23
C ASP A 170 -0.34 -14.78 -27.91
N SER A 171 0.27 -14.11 -26.93
CA SER A 171 -0.07 -12.73 -26.57
C SER A 171 -1.53 -12.53 -26.21
N LYS A 172 -2.14 -13.54 -25.56
CA LYS A 172 -3.51 -13.49 -25.05
C LYS A 172 -3.50 -13.38 -23.53
N PHE A 173 -4.56 -12.82 -22.99
CA PHE A 173 -4.83 -12.83 -21.56
C PHE A 173 -6.28 -13.19 -21.28
N THR A 174 -6.51 -13.75 -20.10
CA THR A 174 -7.84 -14.06 -19.61
C THR A 174 -8.08 -13.25 -18.35
N LEU A 175 -9.21 -12.56 -18.30
CA LEU A 175 -9.67 -11.84 -17.12
C LEU A 175 -10.76 -12.67 -16.44
N SER A 176 -10.60 -12.94 -15.15
CA SER A 176 -11.55 -13.72 -14.37
C SER A 176 -11.85 -13.07 -13.01
N HIS A 177 -13.01 -13.39 -12.45
CA HIS A 177 -13.42 -13.05 -11.11
C HIS A 177 -13.95 -14.30 -10.41
N LYS A 178 -13.39 -14.67 -9.26
CA LYS A 178 -13.77 -15.87 -8.50
C LYS A 178 -13.87 -17.11 -9.40
N ASP A 179 -12.80 -17.39 -10.14
CA ASP A 179 -12.66 -18.52 -11.07
C ASP A 179 -13.62 -18.53 -12.28
N LYS A 180 -14.45 -17.49 -12.43
CA LYS A 180 -15.30 -17.31 -13.60
C LYS A 180 -14.62 -16.39 -14.61
N VAL A 181 -14.37 -16.89 -15.80
CA VAL A 181 -13.83 -16.09 -16.92
C VAL A 181 -14.88 -15.06 -17.32
N ILE A 182 -14.46 -13.78 -17.33
CA ILE A 182 -15.27 -12.64 -17.77
C ILE A 182 -14.96 -12.38 -19.24
N PHE A 183 -13.68 -12.35 -19.59
CA PHE A 183 -13.24 -11.93 -20.91
C PHE A 183 -11.87 -12.55 -21.26
N GLU A 184 -11.68 -12.83 -22.56
CA GLU A 184 -10.38 -13.17 -23.14
C GLU A 184 -9.98 -12.08 -24.14
N GLY A 185 -8.82 -11.48 -23.91
CA GLY A 185 -8.29 -10.38 -24.72
C GLY A 185 -6.92 -10.69 -25.32
N ARG A 186 -6.42 -9.75 -26.11
CA ARG A 186 -5.07 -9.77 -26.67
C ARG A 186 -4.23 -8.64 -26.10
N LEU A 187 -2.96 -8.91 -25.89
CA LEU A 187 -1.98 -7.92 -25.47
C LEU A 187 -1.66 -6.94 -26.63
N ASN A 188 -1.14 -5.80 -26.24
CA ASN A 188 -0.70 -4.74 -27.16
C ASN A 188 -1.79 -4.14 -28.04
N GLN A 189 -3.06 -4.33 -27.67
CA GLN A 189 -4.20 -3.70 -28.34
C GLN A 189 -5.27 -3.28 -27.33
N LEU A 190 -6.10 -2.34 -27.74
CA LEU A 190 -7.28 -1.94 -26.97
C LEU A 190 -8.38 -2.98 -27.15
N ASN A 191 -8.77 -3.60 -26.04
CA ASN A 191 -9.89 -4.54 -26.00
C ASN A 191 -11.09 -3.82 -25.41
N GLN A 192 -12.20 -3.83 -26.13
CA GLN A 192 -13.46 -3.25 -25.68
C GLN A 192 -14.56 -4.31 -25.76
N PHE A 193 -15.34 -4.43 -24.71
CA PHE A 193 -16.49 -5.31 -24.69
C PHE A 193 -17.53 -4.78 -23.71
N VAL A 194 -18.75 -5.31 -23.82
CA VAL A 194 -19.87 -4.94 -22.94
C VAL A 194 -20.40 -6.23 -22.34
N ASP A 195 -20.54 -6.27 -21.02
CA ASP A 195 -21.21 -7.35 -20.30
C ASP A 195 -22.56 -6.86 -19.73
N GLY A 196 -23.21 -7.70 -18.92
CA GLY A 196 -24.46 -7.33 -18.26
C GLY A 196 -24.35 -6.20 -17.22
N TYR A 197 -23.16 -5.75 -16.89
CA TYR A 197 -22.88 -4.71 -15.88
C TYR A 197 -22.37 -3.40 -16.50
N GLY A 198 -21.89 -3.43 -17.74
CA GLY A 198 -21.43 -2.22 -18.43
C GLY A 198 -20.33 -2.44 -19.46
N ALA A 199 -19.74 -1.34 -19.88
CA ALA A 199 -18.66 -1.35 -20.86
C ALA A 199 -17.30 -1.48 -20.17
N TRP A 200 -16.41 -2.21 -20.83
CA TRP A 200 -15.04 -2.43 -20.42
C TRP A 200 -14.08 -1.90 -21.47
N LYS A 201 -12.99 -1.30 -21.02
CA LYS A 201 -11.87 -0.92 -21.87
C LYS A 201 -10.58 -1.36 -21.21
N ILE A 202 -9.85 -2.24 -21.86
CA ILE A 202 -8.64 -2.83 -21.32
C ILE A 202 -7.54 -2.77 -22.36
N ASN A 203 -6.43 -2.12 -22.00
CA ASN A 203 -5.23 -2.04 -22.82
C ASN A 203 -4.01 -2.42 -21.97
N ILE A 204 -3.50 -3.62 -22.22
CA ILE A 204 -2.31 -4.14 -21.55
C ILE A 204 -1.24 -4.39 -22.59
N SER A 205 -0.08 -3.81 -22.36
CA SER A 205 1.10 -3.98 -23.23
C SER A 205 2.15 -4.82 -22.54
N SER A 206 2.74 -5.75 -23.25
CA SER A 206 3.90 -6.51 -22.78
C SER A 206 5.04 -6.37 -23.74
N THR A 207 6.25 -6.21 -23.20
CA THR A 207 7.49 -6.14 -23.99
C THR A 207 8.16 -7.49 -24.16
N GLN A 208 7.70 -8.52 -23.44
CA GLN A 208 8.24 -9.87 -23.53
C GLN A 208 7.16 -10.85 -24.01
N PRO A 209 7.51 -11.83 -24.86
CA PRO A 209 6.62 -12.95 -25.15
C PRO A 209 6.45 -13.80 -23.86
N PHE A 210 5.22 -14.15 -23.57
CA PHE A 210 4.87 -15.08 -22.48
C PHE A 210 4.95 -16.52 -22.94
#